data_48533575bd4a655a117f927a03d3df75
#
_entry.id   48533575bd4a655a117f927a03d3df75
#
_cell.length_a   1.000
_cell.length_b   1.000
_cell.length_c   1.000
_cell.angle_alpha   90.00
_cell.angle_beta   90.00
_cell.angle_gamma   90.00
#
_symmetry.space_group_name_H-M   'P 1'
#
loop_
_entity.id
_entity.type
_entity.pdbx_description
1 polymer ?
#
loop_
_entity_poly.entity_id
_entity_poly.type
_entity_poly.pdbx_seq_one_letter_code
_entity_poly.pdbx_strand_id
1 'polypeptide(L)'
;MPHDHHDHDHDHEHDHSELDENELRVRALESVLTEKGYIDPAALDVLIDTYKTRIGPRNGAREVARARVAAAYRERLLGDATAALAELGYCGRQGEHMIAVANTPLLHNIVVCTLCSCYPWPVLGLPPTWYKSAPYRSRVVRDPRGVLADFGLRLPANTAIRVWDSTAEVRYLVIPQRPAGTEALGEEALAQLVTRDSMIGIGLAGITPPAA
;
A
#
# COMPACT_ATOMS: atom_id res chain seq x y z
N MET A 1 -30.26 27.57 46.69
CA MET A 1 -29.77 28.26 45.48
C MET A 1 -28.74 27.34 44.85
N PRO A 2 -28.99 26.64 43.75
CA PRO A 2 -27.99 25.85 43.06
C PRO A 2 -27.23 26.73 42.08
N HIS A 3 -25.92 26.61 42.06
CA HIS A 3 -25.03 27.25 41.10
C HIS A 3 -24.99 26.43 39.83
N ASP A 4 -25.47 27.01 38.73
CA ASP A 4 -25.29 26.50 37.36
C ASP A 4 -23.81 26.69 36.96
N HIS A 5 -23.13 25.59 36.74
CA HIS A 5 -21.86 25.55 36.01
C HIS A 5 -22.18 25.37 34.52
N HIS A 6 -22.04 26.43 33.77
CA HIS A 6 -21.94 26.37 32.32
C HIS A 6 -20.56 25.83 31.94
N ASP A 7 -20.50 24.54 31.57
CA ASP A 7 -19.39 24.00 30.82
C ASP A 7 -19.44 24.60 29.39
N HIS A 8 -18.50 25.47 29.09
CA HIS A 8 -18.20 25.88 27.72
C HIS A 8 -17.31 24.82 27.09
N ASP A 9 -17.91 23.86 26.37
CA ASP A 9 -17.22 23.05 25.38
C ASP A 9 -16.66 23.98 24.30
N HIS A 10 -15.38 24.25 24.36
CA HIS A 10 -14.64 24.82 23.25
C HIS A 10 -14.34 23.72 22.25
N ASP A 11 -15.25 23.52 21.30
CA ASP A 11 -14.94 22.83 20.04
C ASP A 11 -13.79 23.59 19.38
N HIS A 12 -12.57 23.10 19.53
CA HIS A 12 -11.45 23.49 18.69
C HIS A 12 -11.68 22.87 17.31
N GLU A 13 -12.38 23.56 16.45
CA GLU A 13 -12.31 23.36 15.02
C GLU A 13 -10.84 23.48 14.62
N HIS A 14 -10.17 22.38 14.40
CA HIS A 14 -8.85 22.37 13.79
C HIS A 14 -9.02 22.89 12.36
N ASP A 15 -8.62 24.14 12.16
CA ASP A 15 -8.49 24.74 10.84
C ASP A 15 -7.45 23.95 10.03
N HIS A 16 -7.93 23.07 9.15
CA HIS A 16 -7.11 22.26 8.25
C HIS A 16 -6.45 23.07 7.12
N SER A 17 -6.53 24.39 7.17
CA SER A 17 -5.92 25.29 6.18
C SER A 17 -4.42 25.55 6.46
N GLU A 18 -3.91 25.25 7.64
CA GLU A 18 -2.49 25.40 7.97
C GLU A 18 -1.72 24.11 7.64
N LEU A 19 -0.68 24.27 6.80
CA LEU A 19 0.26 23.19 6.52
C LEU A 19 0.96 22.75 7.79
N ASP A 20 1.13 21.45 7.98
CA ASP A 20 1.91 20.96 9.10
C ASP A 20 3.40 21.40 9.00
N GLU A 21 4.12 21.32 10.11
CA GLU A 21 5.51 21.78 10.18
C GLU A 21 6.42 21.06 9.17
N ASN A 22 6.15 19.79 8.87
CA ASN A 22 6.93 19.02 7.90
C ASN A 22 6.61 19.45 6.47
N GLU A 23 5.35 19.73 6.17
CA GLU A 23 4.95 20.28 4.87
C GLU A 23 5.58 21.66 4.62
N LEU A 24 5.61 22.52 5.64
CA LEU A 24 6.29 23.83 5.56
C LEU A 24 7.78 23.66 5.30
N ARG A 25 8.45 22.73 5.99
CA ARG A 25 9.88 22.44 5.78
C ARG A 25 10.15 21.91 4.37
N VAL A 26 9.30 21.01 3.86
CA VAL A 26 9.43 20.47 2.50
C VAL A 26 9.29 21.59 1.47
N ARG A 27 8.29 22.47 1.59
CA ARG A 27 8.08 23.59 0.68
C ARG A 27 9.23 24.61 0.74
N ALA A 28 9.74 24.89 1.94
CA ALA A 28 10.89 25.78 2.09
C ALA A 28 12.14 25.20 1.42
N LEU A 29 12.38 23.89 1.57
CA LEU A 29 13.48 23.20 0.91
C LEU A 29 13.34 23.22 -0.62
N GLU A 30 12.14 22.93 -1.13
CA GLU A 30 11.83 23.01 -2.56
C GLU A 30 12.10 24.40 -3.11
N SER A 31 11.64 25.46 -2.44
CA SER A 31 11.90 26.85 -2.84
C SER A 31 13.39 27.17 -2.94
N VAL A 32 14.16 26.81 -1.90
CA VAL A 32 15.62 27.06 -1.87
C VAL A 32 16.34 26.28 -2.97
N LEU A 33 15.96 25.02 -3.23
CA LEU A 33 16.60 24.20 -4.25
C LEU A 33 16.25 24.69 -5.66
N THR A 34 15.03 25.20 -5.85
CA THR A 34 14.59 25.83 -7.10
C THR A 34 15.35 27.13 -7.36
N GLU A 35 15.46 28.02 -6.37
CA GLU A 35 16.24 29.28 -6.49
C GLU A 35 17.72 29.01 -6.83
N LYS A 36 18.28 27.94 -6.29
CA LYS A 36 19.65 27.51 -6.60
C LYS A 36 19.81 26.78 -7.92
N GLY A 37 18.74 26.53 -8.64
CA GLY A 37 18.74 25.80 -9.91
C GLY A 37 19.05 24.30 -9.80
N TYR A 38 18.90 23.70 -8.61
CA TYR A 38 19.09 22.26 -8.39
C TYR A 38 17.84 21.45 -8.72
N ILE A 39 16.66 22.06 -8.67
CA ILE A 39 15.38 21.47 -9.01
C ILE A 39 14.69 22.33 -10.06
N ASP A 40 14.19 21.70 -11.11
CA ASP A 40 13.22 22.26 -12.03
C ASP A 40 11.81 21.91 -11.54
N PRO A 41 10.98 22.89 -11.15
CA PRO A 41 9.60 22.65 -10.69
C PRO A 41 8.77 21.88 -11.70
N ALA A 42 8.94 22.14 -13.00
CA ALA A 42 8.19 21.44 -14.04
C ALA A 42 8.57 19.94 -14.10
N ALA A 43 9.82 19.60 -13.89
CA ALA A 43 10.27 18.21 -13.80
C ALA A 43 9.71 17.51 -12.54
N LEU A 44 9.62 18.23 -11.43
CA LEU A 44 9.02 17.71 -10.19
C LEU A 44 7.52 17.44 -10.38
N ASP A 45 6.78 18.33 -11.01
CA ASP A 45 5.36 18.15 -11.34
C ASP A 45 5.12 16.93 -12.22
N VAL A 46 5.97 16.71 -13.23
CA VAL A 46 5.92 15.52 -14.09
C VAL A 46 6.15 14.24 -13.30
N LEU A 47 7.08 14.24 -12.35
CA LEU A 47 7.34 13.11 -11.48
C LEU A 47 6.12 12.82 -10.57
N ILE A 48 5.58 13.85 -9.94
CA ILE A 48 4.39 13.73 -9.07
C ILE A 48 3.20 13.19 -9.86
N ASP A 49 2.94 13.73 -11.06
CA ASP A 49 1.85 13.25 -11.92
C ASP A 49 2.07 11.79 -12.34
N THR A 50 3.29 11.44 -12.72
CA THR A 50 3.65 10.06 -13.08
C THR A 50 3.35 9.09 -11.94
N TYR A 51 3.75 9.43 -10.69
CA TYR A 51 3.47 8.60 -9.53
C TYR A 51 1.98 8.55 -9.14
N LYS A 52 1.21 9.61 -9.46
CA LYS A 52 -0.24 9.64 -9.23
C LYS A 52 -1.03 8.86 -10.27
N THR A 53 -0.62 8.91 -11.54
CA THR A 53 -1.46 8.47 -12.66
C THR A 53 -0.94 7.23 -13.38
N ARG A 54 0.37 7.01 -13.46
CA ARG A 54 1.00 5.95 -14.25
C ARG A 54 1.68 4.87 -13.44
N ILE A 55 2.13 5.18 -12.23
CA ILE A 55 2.81 4.25 -11.33
C ILE A 55 1.91 4.07 -10.12
N GLY A 56 1.69 2.83 -9.70
CA GLY A 56 0.97 2.65 -8.46
C GLY A 56 0.03 1.45 -8.41
N PRO A 57 -0.95 1.46 -7.51
CA PRO A 57 -1.76 0.30 -7.18
C PRO A 57 -2.49 -0.33 -8.37
N ARG A 58 -2.78 0.45 -9.41
CA ARG A 58 -3.39 -0.07 -10.65
C ARG A 58 -2.47 -1.02 -11.41
N ASN A 59 -1.16 -0.80 -11.38
CA ASN A 59 -0.18 -1.70 -11.99
C ASN A 59 -0.19 -3.05 -11.27
N GLY A 60 -0.04 -3.04 -9.94
CA GLY A 60 -0.14 -4.27 -9.15
C GLY A 60 -1.49 -4.96 -9.26
N ALA A 61 -2.60 -4.20 -9.37
CA ALA A 61 -3.92 -4.77 -9.58
C ALA A 61 -4.04 -5.51 -10.92
N ARG A 62 -3.45 -4.97 -12.00
CA ARG A 62 -3.37 -5.65 -13.31
C ARG A 62 -2.54 -6.92 -13.25
N GLU A 63 -1.41 -6.88 -12.54
CA GLU A 63 -0.57 -8.05 -12.29
C GLU A 63 -1.32 -9.17 -11.60
N VAL A 64 -1.99 -8.85 -10.51
CA VAL A 64 -2.80 -9.81 -9.76
C VAL A 64 -3.93 -10.36 -10.63
N ALA A 65 -4.62 -9.51 -11.39
CA ALA A 65 -5.69 -9.92 -12.27
C ALA A 65 -5.19 -10.87 -13.37
N ARG A 66 -4.06 -10.54 -14.02
CA ARG A 66 -3.41 -11.39 -15.01
C ARG A 66 -3.01 -12.73 -14.42
N ALA A 67 -2.43 -12.75 -13.22
CA ALA A 67 -2.10 -13.99 -12.52
C ALA A 67 -3.34 -14.85 -12.17
N ARG A 68 -4.53 -14.25 -12.12
CA ARG A 68 -5.80 -14.97 -11.88
C ARG A 68 -6.38 -15.62 -13.14
N VAL A 69 -6.12 -15.05 -14.31
CA VAL A 69 -6.66 -15.56 -15.59
C VAL A 69 -5.65 -16.39 -16.38
N ALA A 70 -4.36 -16.26 -16.11
CA ALA A 70 -3.28 -16.92 -16.82
C ALA A 70 -2.40 -17.73 -15.84
N ALA A 71 -2.64 -19.05 -15.75
CA ALA A 71 -1.92 -19.92 -14.81
C ALA A 71 -0.40 -19.90 -15.03
N ALA A 72 0.05 -19.96 -16.29
CA ALA A 72 1.47 -19.92 -16.62
C ALA A 72 2.12 -18.59 -16.22
N TYR A 73 1.41 -17.47 -16.32
CA TYR A 73 1.89 -16.18 -15.81
C TYR A 73 1.99 -16.19 -14.27
N ARG A 74 0.99 -16.74 -13.60
CA ARG A 74 1.00 -16.88 -12.15
C ARG A 74 2.18 -17.69 -11.63
N GLU A 75 2.52 -18.79 -12.31
CA GLU A 75 3.70 -19.60 -11.97
C GLU A 75 4.99 -18.78 -12.09
N ARG A 76 5.15 -18.03 -13.18
CA ARG A 76 6.33 -17.16 -13.35
C ARG A 76 6.37 -16.06 -12.30
N LEU A 77 5.25 -15.40 -12.02
CA LEU A 77 5.16 -14.35 -11.01
C LEU A 77 5.53 -14.86 -9.61
N LEU A 78 5.14 -16.07 -9.27
CA LEU A 78 5.50 -16.69 -7.98
C LEU A 78 6.93 -17.22 -7.95
N GLY A 79 7.51 -17.56 -9.11
CA GLY A 79 8.89 -18.05 -9.23
C GLY A 79 9.93 -16.94 -9.31
N ASP A 80 9.68 -15.93 -10.13
CA ASP A 80 10.51 -14.74 -10.32
C ASP A 80 9.63 -13.53 -10.60
N ALA A 81 9.23 -12.86 -9.52
CA ALA A 81 8.34 -11.70 -9.63
C ALA A 81 9.02 -10.53 -10.35
N THR A 82 10.33 -10.36 -10.21
CA THR A 82 11.05 -9.28 -10.87
C THR A 82 10.96 -9.41 -12.39
N ALA A 83 11.26 -10.60 -12.93
CA ALA A 83 11.16 -10.85 -14.36
C ALA A 83 9.71 -10.76 -14.86
N ALA A 84 8.75 -11.33 -14.14
CA ALA A 84 7.35 -11.31 -14.53
C ALA A 84 6.76 -9.88 -14.58
N LEU A 85 7.11 -9.04 -13.61
CA LEU A 85 6.69 -7.63 -13.57
C LEU A 85 7.30 -6.83 -14.73
N ALA A 86 8.57 -7.11 -15.06
CA ALA A 86 9.26 -6.48 -16.18
C ALA A 86 8.62 -6.81 -17.53
N GLU A 87 8.00 -7.99 -17.73
CA GLU A 87 7.25 -8.35 -18.94
C GLU A 87 6.11 -7.34 -19.25
N LEU A 88 5.52 -6.72 -18.21
CA LEU A 88 4.47 -5.72 -18.36
C LEU A 88 5.01 -4.27 -18.24
N GLY A 89 6.33 -4.10 -18.20
CA GLY A 89 6.97 -2.80 -18.09
C GLY A 89 6.97 -2.20 -16.67
N TYR A 90 6.63 -2.98 -15.65
CA TYR A 90 6.59 -2.52 -14.27
C TYR A 90 7.92 -2.81 -13.57
N CYS A 91 8.90 -2.01 -13.88
CA CYS A 91 10.24 -2.08 -13.33
C CYS A 91 10.71 -0.69 -12.86
N GLY A 92 11.90 -0.63 -12.27
CA GLY A 92 12.52 0.61 -11.85
C GLY A 92 12.81 0.67 -10.35
N ARG A 93 13.10 1.87 -9.89
CA ARG A 93 13.55 2.11 -8.52
C ARG A 93 12.56 1.57 -7.48
N GLN A 94 13.06 0.91 -6.46
CA GLN A 94 12.29 0.25 -5.40
C GLN A 94 11.52 -1.01 -5.87
N GLY A 95 11.87 -1.54 -7.04
CA GLY A 95 11.34 -2.78 -7.60
C GLY A 95 12.43 -3.68 -8.18
N GLU A 96 13.70 -3.45 -7.78
CA GLU A 96 14.86 -4.15 -8.32
C GLU A 96 14.87 -5.64 -7.99
N HIS A 97 14.33 -6.02 -6.84
CA HIS A 97 14.16 -7.43 -6.46
C HIS A 97 12.80 -7.63 -5.81
N MET A 98 11.89 -8.26 -6.54
CA MET A 98 10.52 -8.49 -6.13
C MET A 98 10.25 -9.97 -5.83
N ILE A 99 9.50 -10.23 -4.77
CA ILE A 99 8.98 -11.55 -4.43
C ILE A 99 7.46 -11.46 -4.30
N ALA A 100 6.74 -12.29 -5.07
CA ALA A 100 5.29 -12.41 -4.95
C ALA A 100 4.93 -13.54 -3.99
N VAL A 101 3.98 -13.28 -3.09
CA VAL A 101 3.49 -14.25 -2.10
C VAL A 101 1.96 -14.36 -2.20
N ALA A 102 1.43 -15.57 -2.38
CA ALA A 102 0.02 -15.77 -2.60
C ALA A 102 -0.74 -16.11 -1.31
N ASN A 103 -1.88 -15.48 -1.11
CA ASN A 103 -2.85 -15.87 -0.10
C ASN A 103 -3.61 -17.13 -0.54
N THR A 104 -3.96 -17.95 0.47
CA THR A 104 -4.80 -19.14 0.32
C THR A 104 -5.89 -19.13 1.40
N PRO A 105 -6.89 -20.02 1.37
CA PRO A 105 -7.88 -20.09 2.46
C PRO A 105 -7.28 -20.30 3.85
N LEU A 106 -6.10 -20.95 3.92
CA LEU A 106 -5.43 -21.28 5.18
C LEU A 106 -4.21 -20.41 5.49
N LEU A 107 -3.78 -19.54 4.57
CA LEU A 107 -2.60 -18.67 4.74
C LEU A 107 -2.89 -17.27 4.25
N HIS A 108 -2.71 -16.29 5.12
CA HIS A 108 -2.78 -14.87 4.81
C HIS A 108 -1.41 -14.22 5.00
N ASN A 109 -0.95 -13.51 3.98
CA ASN A 109 0.34 -12.84 3.99
C ASN A 109 0.17 -11.34 4.25
N ILE A 110 1.08 -10.77 5.03
CA ILE A 110 1.15 -9.32 5.30
C ILE A 110 2.58 -8.87 5.03
N VAL A 111 2.73 -7.68 4.45
CA VAL A 111 4.03 -7.07 4.17
C VAL A 111 4.26 -5.90 5.13
N VAL A 112 5.49 -5.81 5.63
CA VAL A 112 5.99 -4.70 6.44
C VAL A 112 7.43 -4.37 6.03
N CYS A 113 7.94 -3.21 6.41
CA CYS A 113 9.36 -2.95 6.55
C CYS A 113 9.60 -2.44 7.98
N THR A 114 10.22 -3.28 8.82
CA THR A 114 10.44 -2.94 10.24
C THR A 114 11.50 -1.86 10.44
N LEU A 115 12.45 -1.73 9.51
CA LEU A 115 13.57 -0.79 9.62
C LEU A 115 13.25 0.60 9.10
N CYS A 116 12.57 0.69 7.95
CA CYS A 116 12.33 1.97 7.27
C CYS A 116 10.95 2.01 6.61
N SER A 117 10.91 2.05 5.28
CA SER A 117 9.66 2.10 4.51
C SER A 117 9.82 1.47 3.14
N CYS A 118 10.61 0.39 3.06
CA CYS A 118 10.83 -0.34 1.82
C CYS A 118 9.51 -0.85 1.24
N TYR A 119 9.21 -0.41 0.02
CA TYR A 119 7.90 -0.53 -0.58
C TYR A 119 8.03 -0.67 -2.11
N PRO A 120 7.27 -1.53 -2.77
CA PRO A 120 7.42 -1.76 -4.20
C PRO A 120 6.71 -0.67 -5.02
N TRP A 121 7.36 0.48 -5.22
CA TRP A 121 6.78 1.64 -5.90
C TRP A 121 6.24 1.36 -7.29
N PRO A 122 6.90 0.58 -8.17
CA PRO A 122 6.39 0.36 -9.53
C PRO A 122 4.97 -0.21 -9.58
N VAL A 123 4.61 -1.03 -8.59
CA VAL A 123 3.34 -1.75 -8.54
C VAL A 123 2.35 -1.27 -7.49
N LEU A 124 2.82 -0.61 -6.43
CA LEU A 124 1.94 -0.13 -5.34
C LEU A 124 1.94 1.40 -5.18
N GLY A 125 2.77 2.12 -5.95
CA GLY A 125 2.93 3.57 -5.83
C GLY A 125 3.67 3.98 -4.57
N LEU A 126 3.35 5.17 -4.05
CA LEU A 126 3.94 5.65 -2.81
C LEU A 126 3.34 4.93 -1.59
N PRO A 127 4.15 4.62 -0.57
CA PRO A 127 3.65 3.97 0.63
C PRO A 127 2.68 4.89 1.37
N PRO A 128 1.55 4.36 1.88
CA PRO A 128 0.65 5.13 2.71
C PRO A 128 1.32 5.53 4.04
N THR A 129 0.83 6.59 4.65
CA THR A 129 1.43 7.14 5.87
C THR A 129 1.49 6.11 7.00
N TRP A 130 0.41 5.33 7.19
CA TRP A 130 0.34 4.29 8.22
C TRP A 130 1.38 3.19 8.02
N TYR A 131 1.76 2.84 6.77
CA TYR A 131 2.78 1.81 6.48
C TYR A 131 4.15 2.19 7.05
N LYS A 132 4.46 3.48 7.09
CA LYS A 132 5.71 4.03 7.63
C LYS A 132 5.66 4.24 9.14
N SER A 133 4.51 4.16 9.77
CA SER A 133 4.34 4.47 11.18
C SER A 133 5.03 3.45 12.09
N ALA A 134 5.65 3.93 13.17
CA ALA A 134 6.30 3.05 14.15
C ALA A 134 5.31 2.07 14.82
N PRO A 135 4.06 2.46 15.15
CA PRO A 135 3.06 1.54 15.67
C PRO A 135 2.77 0.36 14.75
N TYR A 136 2.52 0.59 13.45
CA TYR A 136 2.31 -0.49 12.50
C TYR A 136 3.52 -1.42 12.41
N ARG A 137 4.70 -0.85 12.15
CA ARG A 137 5.94 -1.61 11.97
C ARG A 137 6.32 -2.49 13.17
N SER A 138 6.13 -1.98 14.38
CA SER A 138 6.46 -2.72 15.60
C SER A 138 5.40 -3.74 15.99
N ARG A 139 4.12 -3.44 15.74
CA ARG A 139 3.02 -4.29 16.21
C ARG A 139 2.71 -5.44 15.25
N VAL A 140 2.81 -5.22 13.93
CA VAL A 140 2.43 -6.24 12.94
C VAL A 140 3.24 -7.53 13.06
N VAL A 141 4.49 -7.47 13.48
CA VAL A 141 5.34 -8.66 13.70
C VAL A 141 5.02 -9.42 14.98
N ARG A 142 4.42 -8.76 15.98
CA ARG A 142 4.09 -9.35 17.29
C ARG A 142 2.63 -9.77 17.40
N ASP A 143 1.74 -8.98 16.85
CA ASP A 143 0.29 -9.17 16.86
C ASP A 143 -0.33 -8.86 15.50
N PRO A 144 0.00 -9.64 14.45
CA PRO A 144 -0.54 -9.38 13.11
C PRO A 144 -2.06 -9.50 13.04
N ARG A 145 -2.66 -10.38 13.84
CA ARG A 145 -4.11 -10.57 13.86
C ARG A 145 -4.84 -9.38 14.47
N GLY A 146 -4.29 -8.80 15.54
CA GLY A 146 -4.81 -7.57 16.14
C GLY A 146 -4.68 -6.38 15.18
N VAL A 147 -3.56 -6.27 14.48
CA VAL A 147 -3.38 -5.23 13.43
C VAL A 147 -4.43 -5.38 12.33
N LEU A 148 -4.66 -6.59 11.82
CA LEU A 148 -5.71 -6.81 10.82
C LEU A 148 -7.09 -6.40 11.34
N ALA A 149 -7.40 -6.68 12.61
CA ALA A 149 -8.67 -6.28 13.22
C ALA A 149 -8.83 -4.76 13.29
N ASP A 150 -7.76 -4.00 13.54
CA ASP A 150 -7.77 -2.53 13.52
C ASP A 150 -8.05 -1.97 12.11
N PHE A 151 -7.59 -2.67 11.06
CA PHE A 151 -7.94 -2.36 9.66
C PHE A 151 -9.32 -2.93 9.25
N GLY A 152 -10.11 -3.45 10.18
CA GLY A 152 -11.43 -4.00 9.92
C GLY A 152 -11.44 -5.41 9.31
N LEU A 153 -10.27 -6.07 9.19
CA LEU A 153 -10.17 -7.42 8.62
C LEU A 153 -10.12 -8.49 9.72
N ARG A 154 -11.13 -9.35 9.73
CA ARG A 154 -11.20 -10.51 10.63
C ARG A 154 -11.10 -11.79 9.82
N LEU A 155 -10.02 -12.53 10.02
CA LEU A 155 -9.79 -13.83 9.39
C LEU A 155 -10.29 -14.99 10.27
N PRO A 156 -10.70 -16.11 9.67
CA PRO A 156 -10.98 -17.34 10.42
C PRO A 156 -9.83 -17.73 11.36
N ALA A 157 -10.14 -18.33 12.49
CA ALA A 157 -9.13 -18.70 13.48
C ALA A 157 -8.08 -19.69 12.95
N ASN A 158 -8.48 -20.55 12.03
CA ASN A 158 -7.61 -21.55 11.38
C ASN A 158 -6.77 -20.99 10.23
N THR A 159 -6.94 -19.72 9.84
CA THR A 159 -6.08 -19.08 8.83
C THR A 159 -4.78 -18.65 9.50
N ALA A 160 -3.67 -19.24 9.08
CA ALA A 160 -2.34 -18.80 9.50
C ALA A 160 -2.02 -17.41 8.91
N ILE A 161 -1.28 -16.59 9.64
CA ILE A 161 -0.80 -15.31 9.18
C ILE A 161 0.72 -15.36 9.09
N ARG A 162 1.27 -14.94 7.93
CA ARG A 162 2.70 -14.80 7.74
C ARG A 162 3.03 -13.35 7.44
N VAL A 163 3.97 -12.80 8.20
CA VAL A 163 4.48 -11.44 8.02
C VAL A 163 5.81 -11.51 7.27
N TRP A 164 5.91 -10.71 6.19
CA TRP A 164 7.09 -10.59 5.36
C TRP A 164 7.72 -9.23 5.57
N ASP A 165 8.97 -9.22 5.98
CA ASP A 165 9.72 -7.99 6.26
C ASP A 165 10.55 -7.60 5.03
N SER A 166 10.14 -6.52 4.36
CA SER A 166 10.88 -5.96 3.22
C SER A 166 12.20 -5.35 3.69
N THR A 167 13.23 -5.53 2.90
CA THR A 167 14.58 -4.99 3.17
C THR A 167 14.97 -3.95 2.12
N ALA A 168 16.18 -3.40 2.23
CA ALA A 168 16.75 -2.53 1.19
C ALA A 168 16.89 -3.23 -0.17
N GLU A 169 16.98 -4.55 -0.19
CA GLU A 169 17.22 -5.35 -1.40
C GLU A 169 15.95 -6.02 -1.91
N VAL A 170 15.03 -6.43 -1.02
CA VAL A 170 13.86 -7.26 -1.36
C VAL A 170 12.56 -6.54 -1.04
N ARG A 171 11.62 -6.56 -1.97
CA ARG A 171 10.24 -6.07 -1.81
C ARG A 171 9.25 -7.22 -2.02
N TYR A 172 8.19 -7.20 -1.25
CA TYR A 172 7.14 -8.22 -1.35
C TYR A 172 5.87 -7.64 -1.95
N LEU A 173 5.19 -8.45 -2.77
CA LEU A 173 3.87 -8.19 -3.30
C LEU A 173 2.94 -9.34 -2.89
N VAL A 174 1.86 -9.03 -2.17
CA VAL A 174 0.84 -10.03 -1.86
C VAL A 174 -0.08 -10.20 -3.06
N ILE A 175 -0.29 -11.45 -3.46
CA ILE A 175 -1.35 -11.84 -4.39
C ILE A 175 -2.55 -12.26 -3.54
N PRO A 176 -3.56 -11.39 -3.39
CA PRO A 176 -4.73 -11.68 -2.57
C PRO A 176 -5.55 -12.80 -3.18
N GLN A 177 -6.30 -13.51 -2.35
CA GLN A 177 -7.24 -14.54 -2.81
C GLN A 177 -8.24 -13.96 -3.82
N ARG A 178 -8.58 -14.76 -4.82
CA ARG A 178 -9.65 -14.40 -5.76
C ARG A 178 -10.99 -14.40 -4.99
N PRO A 179 -11.78 -13.33 -5.06
CA PRO A 179 -13.10 -13.33 -4.42
C PRO A 179 -14.01 -14.43 -5.01
N ALA A 180 -14.78 -15.08 -4.16
CA ALA A 180 -15.77 -16.04 -4.61
C ALA A 180 -16.82 -15.38 -5.52
N GLY A 181 -17.32 -16.13 -6.52
CA GLY A 181 -18.32 -15.62 -7.46
C GLY A 181 -17.75 -14.74 -8.58
N THR A 182 -16.42 -14.67 -8.70
CA THR A 182 -15.74 -13.88 -9.74
C THR A 182 -15.14 -14.73 -10.85
N GLU A 183 -15.46 -16.01 -10.92
CA GLU A 183 -14.86 -16.99 -11.84
C GLU A 183 -15.10 -16.63 -13.31
N ALA A 184 -16.23 -15.98 -13.62
CA ALA A 184 -16.58 -15.52 -14.95
C ALA A 184 -15.99 -14.16 -15.33
N LEU A 185 -15.34 -13.45 -14.40
CA LEU A 185 -14.80 -12.11 -14.68
C LEU A 185 -13.49 -12.19 -15.46
N GLY A 186 -13.39 -11.33 -16.47
CA GLY A 186 -12.16 -11.10 -17.20
C GLY A 186 -11.13 -10.27 -16.41
N GLU A 187 -9.92 -10.15 -16.98
CA GLU A 187 -8.76 -9.51 -16.36
C GLU A 187 -9.07 -8.07 -15.88
N GLU A 188 -9.69 -7.24 -16.72
CA GLU A 188 -10.00 -5.86 -16.39
C GLU A 188 -10.95 -5.74 -15.18
N ALA A 189 -12.03 -6.53 -15.17
CA ALA A 189 -12.99 -6.56 -14.08
C ALA A 189 -12.36 -7.07 -12.77
N LEU A 190 -11.48 -8.08 -12.87
CA LEU A 190 -10.74 -8.59 -11.72
C LEU A 190 -9.75 -7.57 -11.16
N ALA A 191 -9.13 -6.74 -12.02
CA ALA A 191 -8.23 -5.68 -11.58
C ALA A 191 -8.95 -4.61 -10.75
N GLN A 192 -10.23 -4.32 -11.03
CA GLN A 192 -11.01 -3.36 -10.24
C GLN A 192 -11.30 -3.84 -8.81
N LEU A 193 -11.23 -5.15 -8.56
CA LEU A 193 -11.45 -5.73 -7.23
C LEU A 193 -10.19 -5.74 -6.36
N VAL A 194 -9.03 -5.44 -6.95
CA VAL A 194 -7.74 -5.49 -6.25
C VAL A 194 -7.37 -4.08 -5.77
N THR A 195 -7.17 -3.94 -4.49
CA THR A 195 -6.77 -2.67 -3.85
C THR A 195 -5.32 -2.73 -3.41
N ARG A 196 -4.70 -1.56 -3.20
CA ARG A 196 -3.37 -1.45 -2.59
C ARG A 196 -3.30 -2.22 -1.27
N ASP A 197 -4.31 -2.06 -0.44
CA ASP A 197 -4.36 -2.68 0.88
C ASP A 197 -4.43 -4.21 0.81
N SER A 198 -5.14 -4.75 -0.18
CA SER A 198 -5.15 -6.20 -0.43
C SER A 198 -3.80 -6.74 -0.90
N MET A 199 -2.98 -5.91 -1.59
CA MET A 199 -1.64 -6.26 -2.06
C MET A 199 -0.54 -6.06 -1.01
N ILE A 200 -0.84 -5.33 0.08
CA ILE A 200 0.00 -5.27 1.29
C ILE A 200 -0.40 -6.39 2.26
N GLY A 201 -1.64 -6.83 2.17
CA GLY A 201 -2.21 -7.90 3.01
C GLY A 201 -3.00 -7.41 4.22
N ILE A 202 -3.38 -6.13 4.29
CA ILE A 202 -4.26 -5.61 5.35
C ILE A 202 -5.74 -5.55 4.94
N GLY A 203 -6.05 -5.95 3.71
CA GLY A 203 -7.39 -6.01 3.15
C GLY A 203 -7.61 -7.25 2.28
N LEU A 204 -8.84 -7.52 1.89
CA LEU A 204 -9.21 -8.54 0.92
C LEU A 204 -9.55 -7.90 -0.43
N ALA A 205 -9.32 -8.62 -1.52
CA ALA A 205 -9.80 -8.21 -2.82
C ALA A 205 -11.34 -8.23 -2.88
N GLY A 206 -11.96 -7.25 -3.53
CA GLY A 206 -13.41 -7.12 -3.64
C GLY A 206 -14.11 -6.49 -2.43
N ILE A 207 -13.40 -6.24 -1.34
CA ILE A 207 -13.92 -5.52 -0.17
C ILE A 207 -13.24 -4.15 -0.12
N THR A 208 -14.01 -3.09 -0.29
CA THR A 208 -13.54 -1.72 -0.02
C THR A 208 -13.58 -1.52 1.48
N PRO A 209 -12.47 -1.18 2.15
CA PRO A 209 -12.53 -0.82 3.55
C PRO A 209 -13.44 0.40 3.73
N PRO A 210 -14.11 0.56 4.88
CA PRO A 210 -14.82 1.79 5.20
C PRO A 210 -13.84 2.96 5.08
N ALA A 211 -14.29 4.07 4.50
CA ALA A 211 -13.52 5.31 4.46
C ALA A 211 -13.18 5.70 5.91
N ALA A 212 -11.89 5.87 6.18
CA ALA A 212 -11.41 6.36 7.47
C ALA A 212 -11.71 7.85 7.62
#